data_e48c41412c338862b7476020981fee89
#
_entry.id   e48c41412c338862b7476020981fee89
#
_cell.length_a   1.000
_cell.length_b   1.000
_cell.length_c   1.000
_cell.angle_alpha   90.00
_cell.angle_beta   90.00
_cell.angle_gamma   90.00
#
_symmetry.space_group_name_H-M   'P 1'
#
loop_
_entity.id
_entity.type
_entity.pdbx_description
1 polymer ?
#
loop_
_entity_poly.entity_id
_entity_poly.type
_entity_poly.pdbx_seq_one_letter_code
_entity_poly.pdbx_strand_id
1 'polypeptide(L)'
;NFFKSEKIPTFSADEEVKKILKIRTIKEKIYKLFPESFFKKKLDKNILASIVFNNKKKLTKLEKVIHPHVKKNKKIFLSKNKKKKIVVMEIPIIFEQKNKKHYDYIILMNVNKKIQQQRVMKRKNMTLKLLKKILSNQISNKKKKHANFVINNNGQKEETKQILKKTLDKIISTNP
;
A
#
# COMPACT_ATOMS: atom_id res chain seq x y z
N ASN A 1 3.58 -10.42 7.84
CA ASN A 1 4.49 -9.65 6.98
C ASN A 1 5.91 -10.18 7.20
N PHE A 2 6.56 -10.67 6.13
CA PHE A 2 7.91 -11.24 6.15
C PHE A 2 8.93 -10.33 6.84
N PHE A 3 9.02 -9.06 6.47
CA PHE A 3 10.01 -8.14 7.05
C PHE A 3 9.84 -7.93 8.56
N LYS A 4 8.59 -7.98 9.07
CA LYS A 4 8.35 -7.91 10.52
C LYS A 4 8.84 -9.18 11.24
N SER A 5 8.71 -10.37 10.62
CA SER A 5 9.27 -11.60 11.18
C SER A 5 10.80 -11.61 11.20
N GLU A 6 11.43 -10.89 10.26
CA GLU A 6 12.89 -10.67 10.25
C GLU A 6 13.34 -9.49 11.15
N LYS A 7 12.45 -8.97 12.03
CA LYS A 7 12.71 -7.84 12.93
C LYS A 7 13.17 -6.56 12.23
N ILE A 8 12.82 -6.40 10.93
CA ILE A 8 13.13 -5.21 10.15
C ILE A 8 12.01 -4.19 10.34
N PRO A 9 12.34 -2.94 10.72
CA PRO A 9 11.35 -1.89 10.84
C PRO A 9 10.59 -1.70 9.51
N THR A 10 9.27 -1.82 9.56
CA THR A 10 8.42 -1.76 8.37
C THR A 10 7.32 -0.73 8.54
N PHE A 11 7.23 0.22 7.62
CA PHE A 11 6.13 1.17 7.52
C PHE A 11 5.17 0.71 6.42
N SER A 12 3.92 0.45 6.75
CA SER A 12 2.87 0.14 5.77
C SER A 12 1.93 1.32 5.60
N ALA A 13 1.88 1.89 4.40
CA ALA A 13 1.00 3.01 4.09
C ALA A 13 -0.48 2.64 4.30
N ASP A 14 -0.88 1.42 3.95
CA ASP A 14 -2.25 0.94 4.15
C ASP A 14 -2.63 0.81 5.63
N GLU A 15 -1.71 0.32 6.46
CA GLU A 15 -1.92 0.26 7.92
C GLU A 15 -2.03 1.66 8.53
N GLU A 16 -1.20 2.60 8.06
CA GLU A 16 -1.26 3.98 8.52
C GLU A 16 -2.58 4.66 8.12
N VAL A 17 -3.07 4.47 6.91
CA VAL A 17 -4.40 4.96 6.50
C VAL A 17 -5.49 4.39 7.41
N LYS A 18 -5.44 3.09 7.74
CA LYS A 18 -6.41 2.47 8.68
C LYS A 18 -6.38 3.11 10.07
N LYS A 19 -5.19 3.50 10.57
CA LYS A 19 -5.04 4.21 11.86
C LYS A 19 -5.60 5.63 11.76
N ILE A 20 -5.22 6.37 10.71
CA ILE A 20 -5.65 7.75 10.47
C ILE A 20 -7.18 7.84 10.39
N LEU A 21 -7.84 6.91 9.72
CA LEU A 21 -9.31 6.85 9.63
C LEU A 21 -10.02 6.58 10.97
N LYS A 22 -9.30 6.23 12.04
CA LYS A 22 -9.85 6.11 13.40
C LYS A 22 -9.81 7.42 14.19
N ILE A 23 -8.99 8.38 13.77
CA ILE A 23 -8.79 9.66 14.45
C ILE A 23 -10.10 10.50 14.35
N ARG A 24 -10.58 11.01 15.49
CA ARG A 24 -11.84 11.77 15.57
C ARG A 24 -11.87 12.98 14.65
N THR A 25 -10.86 13.82 14.69
CA THR A 25 -10.76 15.03 13.85
C THR A 25 -10.71 14.72 12.34
N ILE A 26 -10.13 13.57 11.96
CA ILE A 26 -10.14 13.09 10.57
C ILE A 26 -11.53 12.62 10.16
N LYS A 27 -12.21 11.85 11.03
CA LYS A 27 -13.60 11.43 10.78
C LYS A 27 -14.52 12.63 10.59
N GLU A 28 -14.38 13.67 11.40
CA GLU A 28 -15.15 14.91 11.28
C GLU A 28 -14.90 15.59 9.93
N LYS A 29 -13.65 15.69 9.48
CA LYS A 29 -13.31 16.21 8.15
C LYS A 29 -13.90 15.36 7.02
N ILE A 30 -13.84 14.03 7.15
CA ILE A 30 -14.41 13.10 6.18
C ILE A 30 -15.93 13.21 6.17
N TYR A 31 -16.57 13.34 7.32
CA TYR A 31 -18.01 13.54 7.43
C TYR A 31 -18.48 14.79 6.67
N LYS A 32 -17.77 15.91 6.82
CA LYS A 32 -18.07 17.15 6.08
C LYS A 32 -17.97 16.98 4.55
N LEU A 33 -17.11 16.07 4.07
CA LEU A 33 -16.90 15.85 2.64
C LEU A 33 -17.78 14.74 2.06
N PHE A 34 -18.12 13.74 2.87
CA PHE A 34 -18.80 12.50 2.46
C PHE A 34 -19.77 12.03 3.57
N PRO A 35 -20.78 12.82 3.92
CA PRO A 35 -21.74 12.46 5.00
C PRO A 35 -22.45 11.14 4.71
N GLU A 36 -22.67 10.82 3.42
CA GLU A 36 -23.26 9.57 2.94
C GLU A 36 -22.46 8.31 3.30
N SER A 37 -21.18 8.47 3.68
CA SER A 37 -20.33 7.35 4.10
C SER A 37 -20.45 7.02 5.60
N PHE A 38 -21.36 7.70 6.32
CA PHE A 38 -21.56 7.48 7.75
C PHE A 38 -22.94 6.91 8.04
N PHE A 39 -22.96 5.89 8.90
CA PHE A 39 -24.19 5.34 9.47
C PHE A 39 -24.13 5.42 10.99
N LYS A 40 -25.15 5.98 11.64
CA LYS A 40 -25.19 6.20 13.12
C LYS A 40 -23.88 6.79 13.66
N LYS A 41 -23.35 7.84 13.01
CA LYS A 41 -22.08 8.54 13.33
C LYS A 41 -20.83 7.65 13.19
N LYS A 42 -20.93 6.44 12.63
CA LYS A 42 -19.80 5.53 12.34
C LYS A 42 -19.46 5.56 10.88
N LEU A 43 -18.16 5.73 10.55
CA LEU A 43 -17.66 5.67 9.19
C LEU A 43 -17.75 4.25 8.64
N ASP A 44 -18.52 4.07 7.57
CA ASP A 44 -18.49 2.87 6.73
C ASP A 44 -17.43 3.02 5.64
N LYS A 45 -16.36 2.25 5.79
CA LYS A 45 -15.22 2.31 4.85
C LYS A 45 -15.55 1.75 3.47
N ASN A 46 -16.52 0.84 3.37
CA ASN A 46 -16.91 0.26 2.08
C ASN A 46 -17.73 1.28 1.29
N ILE A 47 -18.65 1.98 1.96
CA ILE A 47 -19.40 3.07 1.34
C ILE A 47 -18.45 4.19 0.93
N LEU A 48 -17.54 4.64 1.81
CA LEU A 48 -16.54 5.65 1.46
C LEU A 48 -15.72 5.21 0.24
N ALA A 49 -15.22 3.98 0.23
CA ALA A 49 -14.45 3.43 -0.88
C ALA A 49 -15.27 3.44 -2.19
N SER A 50 -16.54 3.02 -2.16
CA SER A 50 -17.40 3.05 -3.34
C SER A 50 -17.62 4.46 -3.90
N ILE A 51 -17.76 5.45 -3.01
CA ILE A 51 -17.95 6.86 -3.38
C ILE A 51 -16.69 7.42 -4.06
N VAL A 52 -15.50 7.19 -3.45
CA VAL A 52 -14.28 7.84 -3.94
C VAL A 52 -13.66 7.12 -5.14
N PHE A 53 -13.73 5.79 -5.21
CA PHE A 53 -13.19 5.05 -6.35
C PHE A 53 -14.02 5.24 -7.64
N ASN A 54 -15.26 5.69 -7.51
CA ASN A 54 -16.11 6.02 -8.64
C ASN A 54 -15.93 7.43 -9.16
N ASN A 55 -15.20 8.30 -8.45
CA ASN A 55 -15.06 9.72 -8.79
C ASN A 55 -13.66 10.25 -8.43
N LYS A 56 -12.85 10.54 -9.45
CA LYS A 56 -11.49 11.03 -9.30
C LYS A 56 -11.40 12.33 -8.48
N LYS A 57 -12.36 13.26 -8.65
CA LYS A 57 -12.40 14.50 -7.85
C LYS A 57 -12.66 14.21 -6.36
N LYS A 58 -13.58 13.26 -6.06
CA LYS A 58 -13.86 12.83 -4.68
C LYS A 58 -12.65 12.11 -4.07
N LEU A 59 -11.97 11.25 -4.83
CA LEU A 59 -10.74 10.59 -4.40
C LEU A 59 -9.67 11.61 -4.01
N THR A 60 -9.41 12.61 -4.87
CA THR A 60 -8.45 13.68 -4.59
C THR A 60 -8.81 14.48 -3.32
N LYS A 61 -10.12 14.74 -3.06
CA LYS A 61 -10.54 15.41 -1.82
C LYS A 61 -10.19 14.56 -0.58
N LEU A 62 -10.45 13.26 -0.62
CA LEU A 62 -10.10 12.34 0.47
C LEU A 62 -8.57 12.26 0.68
N GLU A 63 -7.82 12.16 -0.41
CA GLU A 63 -6.35 12.15 -0.39
C GLU A 63 -5.77 13.40 0.27
N LYS A 64 -6.30 14.60 -0.02
CA LYS A 64 -5.87 15.85 0.62
C LYS A 64 -6.05 15.82 2.14
N VAL A 65 -7.04 15.11 2.65
CA VAL A 65 -7.24 14.95 4.10
C VAL A 65 -6.24 13.93 4.70
N ILE A 66 -5.97 12.83 4.01
CA ILE A 66 -5.21 11.69 4.55
C ILE A 66 -3.71 11.84 4.33
N HIS A 67 -3.25 12.26 3.14
CA HIS A 67 -1.85 12.27 2.76
C HIS A 67 -0.93 13.07 3.68
N PRO A 68 -1.32 14.26 4.21
CA PRO A 68 -0.46 15.00 5.14
C PRO A 68 -0.13 14.20 6.40
N HIS A 69 -1.09 13.43 6.91
CA HIS A 69 -0.92 12.59 8.10
C HIS A 69 -0.03 11.39 7.82
N VAL A 70 -0.22 10.72 6.67
CA VAL A 70 0.66 9.61 6.23
C VAL A 70 2.08 10.12 6.06
N LYS A 71 2.28 11.29 5.43
CA LYS A 71 3.60 11.92 5.23
C LYS A 71 4.27 12.26 6.55
N LYS A 72 3.52 12.81 7.51
CA LYS A 72 4.02 13.09 8.86
C LYS A 72 4.48 11.81 9.56
N ASN A 73 3.63 10.79 9.58
CA ASN A 73 3.94 9.51 10.24
C ASN A 73 5.11 8.79 9.58
N LYS A 74 5.24 8.87 8.24
CA LYS A 74 6.42 8.38 7.52
C LYS A 74 7.70 9.08 8.01
N LYS A 75 7.70 10.41 8.12
CA LYS A 75 8.86 11.16 8.62
C LYS A 75 9.24 10.75 10.04
N ILE A 76 8.26 10.62 10.94
CA ILE A 76 8.47 10.16 12.31
C ILE A 76 9.06 8.75 12.33
N PHE A 77 8.52 7.84 11.51
CA PHE A 77 9.03 6.47 11.39
C PHE A 77 10.51 6.45 10.95
N LEU A 78 10.85 7.19 9.92
CA LEU A 78 12.22 7.26 9.40
C LEU A 78 13.17 7.87 10.45
N SER A 79 12.77 8.94 11.13
CA SER A 79 13.57 9.56 12.20
C SER A 79 13.85 8.60 13.35
N LYS A 80 12.83 7.84 13.81
CA LYS A 80 12.99 6.84 14.87
C LYS A 80 13.90 5.67 14.50
N ASN A 81 14.04 5.40 13.21
CA ASN A 81 14.81 4.26 12.70
C ASN A 81 16.09 4.69 11.95
N LYS A 82 16.56 5.94 12.10
CA LYS A 82 17.73 6.47 11.37
C LYS A 82 19.02 5.68 11.60
N LYS A 83 19.15 4.99 12.76
CA LYS A 83 20.32 4.15 13.11
C LYS A 83 20.19 2.70 12.60
N LYS A 84 19.09 2.34 11.96
CA LYS A 84 18.89 0.98 11.42
C LYS A 84 19.50 0.89 10.03
N LYS A 85 20.27 -0.18 9.75
CA LYS A 85 20.86 -0.43 8.43
C LYS A 85 19.80 -0.49 7.32
N ILE A 86 18.62 -1.07 7.63
CA ILE A 86 17.54 -1.22 6.68
C ILE A 86 16.22 -0.84 7.33
N VAL A 87 15.37 -0.14 6.57
CA VAL A 87 13.95 0.07 6.85
C VAL A 87 13.14 -0.25 5.61
N VAL A 88 11.97 -0.83 5.77
CA VAL A 88 11.09 -1.19 4.66
C VAL A 88 9.87 -0.29 4.61
N MET A 89 9.57 0.21 3.42
CA MET A 89 8.38 1.00 3.12
C MET A 89 7.45 0.20 2.23
N GLU A 90 6.33 -0.28 2.77
CA GLU A 90 5.29 -0.98 2.01
C GLU A 90 4.33 0.06 1.41
N ILE A 91 4.46 0.29 0.11
CA ILE A 91 3.70 1.31 -0.62
C ILE A 91 3.06 0.68 -1.85
N PRO A 92 1.73 0.49 -1.88
CA PRO A 92 1.05 -0.23 -2.96
C PRO A 92 1.18 0.41 -4.34
N ILE A 93 1.33 1.74 -4.39
CA ILE A 93 1.29 2.54 -5.63
C ILE A 93 2.54 3.42 -5.82
N ILE A 94 3.70 2.93 -5.40
CA ILE A 94 4.96 3.71 -5.45
C ILE A 94 5.28 4.27 -6.84
N PHE A 95 4.92 3.54 -7.90
CA PHE A 95 5.21 3.95 -9.27
C PHE A 95 4.27 5.04 -9.80
N GLU A 96 3.17 5.31 -9.15
CA GLU A 96 2.24 6.39 -9.48
C GLU A 96 2.65 7.72 -8.84
N GLN A 97 3.57 7.66 -7.88
CA GLN A 97 4.12 8.84 -7.21
C GLN A 97 5.44 9.25 -7.87
N LYS A 98 5.64 10.55 -8.04
CA LYS A 98 6.89 11.13 -8.60
C LYS A 98 8.13 10.92 -7.71
N ASN A 99 7.99 10.27 -6.56
CA ASN A 99 8.97 10.21 -5.46
C ASN A 99 9.84 8.93 -5.45
N LYS A 100 10.09 8.30 -6.60
CA LYS A 100 10.95 7.09 -6.69
C LYS A 100 12.38 7.31 -6.19
N LYS A 101 12.90 8.53 -6.36
CA LYS A 101 14.27 8.91 -6.00
C LYS A 101 14.58 8.85 -4.50
N HIS A 102 13.59 8.57 -3.65
CA HIS A 102 13.75 8.53 -2.19
C HIS A 102 13.92 7.10 -1.63
N TYR A 103 14.12 6.12 -2.50
CA TYR A 103 14.30 4.72 -2.11
C TYR A 103 15.54 4.17 -2.79
N ASP A 104 16.43 3.57 -2.01
CA ASP A 104 17.68 2.99 -2.51
C ASP A 104 17.38 1.75 -3.37
N TYR A 105 16.43 0.93 -2.92
CA TYR A 105 15.97 -0.26 -3.63
C TYR A 105 14.46 -0.35 -3.69
N ILE A 106 13.95 -0.80 -4.83
CA ILE A 106 12.55 -1.08 -5.05
C ILE A 106 12.37 -2.56 -5.36
N ILE A 107 11.65 -3.27 -4.49
CA ILE A 107 11.24 -4.65 -4.68
C ILE A 107 9.79 -4.65 -5.16
N LEU A 108 9.55 -5.15 -6.36
CA LEU A 108 8.19 -5.31 -6.90
C LEU A 108 7.70 -6.74 -6.69
N MET A 109 6.63 -6.90 -5.93
CA MET A 109 5.90 -8.15 -5.83
C MET A 109 5.00 -8.31 -7.06
N ASN A 110 5.30 -9.31 -7.88
CA ASN A 110 4.54 -9.60 -9.09
C ASN A 110 3.74 -10.90 -8.92
N VAL A 111 2.57 -10.96 -9.54
CA VAL A 111 1.73 -12.16 -9.57
C VAL A 111 1.06 -12.28 -10.93
N ASN A 112 0.88 -13.51 -11.40
CA ASN A 112 0.13 -13.79 -12.63
C ASN A 112 -1.31 -13.30 -12.50
N LYS A 113 -1.87 -12.72 -13.58
CA LYS A 113 -3.23 -12.17 -13.59
C LYS A 113 -4.29 -13.20 -13.16
N LYS A 114 -4.19 -14.44 -13.61
CA LYS A 114 -5.12 -15.53 -13.24
C LYS A 114 -5.09 -15.79 -11.73
N ILE A 115 -3.89 -15.91 -11.15
CA ILE A 115 -3.70 -16.11 -9.70
C ILE A 115 -4.14 -14.89 -8.92
N GLN A 116 -3.84 -13.68 -9.39
CA GLN A 116 -4.29 -12.43 -8.79
C GLN A 116 -5.82 -12.39 -8.72
N GLN A 117 -6.49 -12.70 -9.82
CA GLN A 117 -7.94 -12.75 -9.88
C GLN A 117 -8.51 -13.78 -8.90
N GLN A 118 -7.98 -15.01 -8.89
CA GLN A 118 -8.41 -16.06 -7.96
C GLN A 118 -8.25 -15.63 -6.50
N ARG A 119 -7.10 -15.02 -6.12
CA ARG A 119 -6.83 -14.55 -4.75
C ARG A 119 -7.74 -13.39 -4.35
N VAL A 120 -8.01 -12.48 -5.27
CA VAL A 120 -8.85 -11.30 -4.99
C VAL A 120 -10.32 -11.68 -4.90
N MET A 121 -10.80 -12.59 -5.74
CA MET A 121 -12.21 -13.06 -5.70
C MET A 121 -12.57 -13.81 -4.40
N LYS A 122 -11.58 -14.34 -3.68
CA LYS A 122 -11.79 -14.92 -2.33
C LYS A 122 -12.03 -13.85 -1.23
N ARG A 123 -11.85 -12.56 -1.53
CA ARG A 123 -12.08 -11.48 -0.55
C ARG A 123 -13.57 -11.17 -0.43
N LYS A 124 -14.04 -10.97 0.80
CA LYS A 124 -15.41 -10.57 1.08
C LYS A 124 -15.80 -9.31 0.27
N ASN A 125 -16.99 -9.30 -0.32
CA ASN A 125 -17.54 -8.19 -1.10
C ASN A 125 -16.77 -7.84 -2.40
N MET A 126 -15.91 -8.75 -2.92
CA MET A 126 -15.25 -8.56 -4.20
C MET A 126 -16.11 -9.10 -5.35
N THR A 127 -16.27 -8.29 -6.39
CA THR A 127 -16.96 -8.68 -7.63
C THR A 127 -16.03 -8.54 -8.83
N LEU A 128 -16.29 -9.26 -9.91
CA LEU A 128 -15.51 -9.13 -11.16
C LEU A 128 -15.56 -7.71 -11.72
N LYS A 129 -16.71 -7.03 -11.61
CA LYS A 129 -16.87 -5.63 -12.04
C LYS A 129 -15.96 -4.70 -11.23
N LEU A 130 -15.93 -4.87 -9.92
CA LEU A 130 -15.06 -4.08 -9.03
C LEU A 130 -13.58 -4.37 -9.30
N LEU A 131 -13.23 -5.66 -9.48
CA LEU A 131 -11.86 -6.05 -9.81
C LEU A 131 -11.39 -5.43 -11.13
N LYS A 132 -12.18 -5.51 -12.21
CA LYS A 132 -11.86 -4.88 -13.50
C LYS A 132 -11.61 -3.38 -13.33
N LYS A 133 -12.43 -2.69 -12.52
CA LYS A 133 -12.28 -1.26 -12.24
C LYS A 133 -11.01 -0.94 -11.43
N ILE A 134 -10.66 -1.76 -10.44
CA ILE A 134 -9.41 -1.59 -9.70
C ILE A 134 -8.21 -1.79 -10.64
N LEU A 135 -8.24 -2.82 -11.48
CA LEU A 135 -7.15 -3.13 -12.42
C LEU A 135 -6.99 -2.07 -13.51
N SER A 136 -8.07 -1.44 -13.99
CA SER A 136 -8.00 -0.35 -14.98
C SER A 136 -7.32 0.91 -14.41
N ASN A 137 -7.41 1.12 -13.11
CA ASN A 137 -6.75 2.23 -12.42
C ASN A 137 -5.30 1.92 -12.02
N GLN A 138 -4.85 0.66 -12.15
CA GLN A 138 -3.47 0.28 -11.89
C GLN A 138 -2.63 0.41 -13.15
N ILE A 139 -1.50 1.08 -13.05
CA ILE A 139 -0.58 1.25 -14.16
C ILE A 139 0.00 -0.12 -14.57
N SER A 140 0.03 -0.37 -15.88
CA SER A 140 0.43 -1.63 -16.51
C SER A 140 1.86 -2.13 -16.18
N ASN A 141 2.20 -3.34 -16.69
CA ASN A 141 3.49 -4.03 -16.60
C ASN A 141 4.74 -3.20 -17.00
N LYS A 142 4.58 -2.03 -17.64
CA LYS A 142 5.68 -1.10 -17.95
C LYS A 142 6.50 -0.69 -16.70
N LYS A 143 5.95 -0.84 -15.52
CA LYS A 143 6.58 -0.51 -14.23
C LYS A 143 7.67 -1.49 -13.79
N LYS A 144 7.68 -2.71 -14.29
CA LYS A 144 8.72 -3.71 -13.96
C LYS A 144 10.12 -3.20 -14.26
N LYS A 145 10.26 -2.36 -15.30
CA LYS A 145 11.53 -1.74 -15.72
C LYS A 145 12.14 -0.79 -14.68
N HIS A 146 11.37 -0.41 -13.66
CA HIS A 146 11.81 0.56 -12.65
C HIS A 146 12.02 -0.05 -11.27
N ALA A 147 11.87 -1.36 -11.13
CA ALA A 147 12.17 -2.07 -9.90
C ALA A 147 13.58 -2.66 -9.99
N ASN A 148 14.33 -2.60 -8.89
CA ASN A 148 15.63 -3.26 -8.79
C ASN A 148 15.47 -4.78 -8.71
N PHE A 149 14.40 -5.24 -8.05
CA PHE A 149 14.07 -6.65 -7.93
C PHE A 149 12.59 -6.88 -8.24
N VAL A 150 12.31 -7.93 -9.04
CA VAL A 150 10.93 -8.38 -9.30
C VAL A 150 10.79 -9.79 -8.74
N ILE A 151 9.92 -9.95 -7.73
CA ILE A 151 9.67 -11.23 -7.07
C ILE A 151 8.33 -11.76 -7.52
N ASN A 152 8.33 -12.97 -8.09
CA ASN A 152 7.12 -13.67 -8.47
C ASN A 152 6.49 -14.34 -7.24
N ASN A 153 5.29 -13.91 -6.91
CA ASN A 153 4.48 -14.43 -5.81
C ASN A 153 3.35 -15.35 -6.35
N ASN A 154 3.71 -16.25 -7.26
CA ASN A 154 2.75 -17.18 -7.86
C ASN A 154 2.59 -18.48 -7.07
N GLY A 155 3.67 -18.93 -6.44
CA GLY A 155 3.74 -20.17 -5.68
C GLY A 155 3.28 -20.06 -4.23
N GLN A 156 3.82 -20.92 -3.39
CA GLN A 156 3.54 -20.97 -1.98
C GLN A 156 4.19 -19.79 -1.23
N LYS A 157 3.66 -19.51 -0.05
CA LYS A 157 4.13 -18.39 0.78
C LYS A 157 5.59 -18.58 1.22
N GLU A 158 5.97 -19.80 1.48
CA GLU A 158 7.31 -20.18 1.95
C GLU A 158 8.36 -19.95 0.87
N GLU A 159 8.09 -20.33 -0.39
CA GLU A 159 8.96 -20.05 -1.52
C GLU A 159 9.19 -18.53 -1.69
N THR A 160 8.09 -17.76 -1.59
CA THR A 160 8.18 -16.28 -1.67
C THR A 160 9.04 -15.70 -0.55
N LYS A 161 8.93 -16.25 0.67
CA LYS A 161 9.78 -15.83 1.79
C LYS A 161 11.26 -16.12 1.55
N GLN A 162 11.57 -17.31 1.02
CA GLN A 162 12.98 -17.68 0.70
C GLN A 162 13.58 -16.74 -0.34
N ILE A 163 12.81 -16.40 -1.39
CA ILE A 163 13.27 -15.45 -2.42
C ILE A 163 13.47 -14.06 -1.82
N LEU A 164 12.53 -13.61 -0.96
CA LEU A 164 12.66 -12.34 -0.24
C LEU A 164 13.89 -12.31 0.66
N LYS A 165 14.18 -13.40 1.36
CA LYS A 165 15.37 -13.52 2.22
C LYS A 165 16.65 -13.40 1.40
N LYS A 166 16.80 -14.18 0.32
CA LYS A 166 17.95 -14.09 -0.58
C LYS A 166 18.13 -12.69 -1.18
N THR A 167 17.01 -12.04 -1.53
CA THR A 167 17.04 -10.66 -2.05
C THR A 167 17.52 -9.67 -0.99
N LEU A 168 17.06 -9.83 0.25
CA LEU A 168 17.48 -9.00 1.38
C LEU A 168 18.98 -9.17 1.68
N ASP A 169 19.46 -10.42 1.73
CA ASP A 169 20.87 -10.73 1.95
C ASP A 169 21.75 -10.09 0.87
N LYS A 170 21.31 -10.12 -0.39
CA LYS A 170 22.00 -9.45 -1.48
C LYS A 170 22.03 -7.93 -1.30
N ILE A 171 20.95 -7.30 -0.88
CA ILE A 171 20.91 -5.85 -0.62
C ILE A 171 21.87 -5.49 0.53
N ILE A 172 21.90 -6.30 1.59
CA ILE A 172 22.79 -6.06 2.74
C ILE A 172 24.25 -6.19 2.35
N SER A 173 24.61 -7.22 1.57
CA SER A 173 26.00 -7.44 1.13
C SER A 173 26.52 -6.36 0.16
N THR A 174 25.62 -5.72 -0.60
CA THR A 174 25.99 -4.63 -1.52
C THR A 174 26.18 -3.28 -0.82
N ASN A 175 25.66 -3.13 0.41
CA ASN A 175 25.77 -1.92 1.24
C ASN A 175 26.17 -2.31 2.67
N PRO A 176 27.46 -2.62 2.91
CA PRO A 176 27.99 -3.03 4.20
C PRO A 176 27.88 -1.94 5.29
#